data_a88e6209a8cf2dfdd5af58dffd30c39f
#
_entry.id   a88e6209a8cf2dfdd5af58dffd30c39f
#
_cell.length_a   1.000
_cell.length_b   1.000
_cell.length_c   1.000
_cell.angle_alpha   90.00
_cell.angle_beta   90.00
_cell.angle_gamma   90.00
#
_symmetry.space_group_name_H-M   'P 1'
#
loop_
_entity.id
_entity.type
_entity.pdbx_description
1 polymer ?
#
loop_
_entity_poly.entity_id
_entity_poly.type
_entity_poly.pdbx_seq_one_letter_code
_entity_poly.pdbx_strand_id
1 'polypeptide(L)'
;LNTSYFAPRPATDASSSERTQVLSKPLWQLLNLTAKSVGEVMLGRSATAVLLGLDASFKPGVQSLLFLSLRQWGVARAVQAHLVEKKPTPQIDHLLCTCLALMCQDSDMPYEPHTLVNQAVQAAKANVKTA
;
A
#
# COMPACT_ATOMS: atom_id res chain seq x y z
N LEU A 1 -2.83 -8.01 -18.92
CA LEU A 1 -2.53 -7.61 -19.07
C LEU A 1 -1.62 -7.12 -18.85
N ASN A 2 -1.45 -6.72 -18.77
CA ASN A 2 -0.59 -6.27 -18.92
C ASN A 2 -0.12 -5.59 -17.92
N THR A 3 0.27 -6.17 -17.07
CA THR A 3 0.85 -5.57 -16.07
C THR A 3 2.00 -4.94 -16.50
N SER A 4 2.36 -5.19 -17.62
CA SER A 4 3.59 -4.63 -17.99
C SER A 4 3.55 -3.17 -17.91
N TYR A 5 2.37 -2.55 -17.89
CA TYR A 5 2.46 -1.21 -17.88
C TYR A 5 2.55 -0.65 -16.54
N PHE A 6 2.63 -1.46 -15.60
CA PHE A 6 2.91 -0.97 -14.37
C PHE A 6 4.30 -0.92 -14.25
N ALA A 7 4.93 -1.55 -15.01
CA ALA A 7 6.22 -1.72 -14.86
C ALA A 7 6.86 -0.61 -15.19
N PRO A 8 7.36 -0.07 -14.64
CA PRO A 8 7.90 1.01 -14.83
C PRO A 8 8.88 1.14 -15.66
N ARG A 9 8.95 0.97 -16.20
CA ARG A 9 9.66 1.12 -17.01
C ARG A 9 10.67 1.70 -16.76
N PRO A 10 11.18 1.64 -16.59
CA PRO A 10 12.19 1.92 -16.43
C PRO A 10 12.70 2.95 -16.62
N ALA A 11 12.62 3.27 -16.61
CA ALA A 11 13.12 4.00 -16.70
C ALA A 11 13.65 4.69 -17.02
N THR A 12 13.82 4.99 -17.23
CA THR A 12 14.18 5.59 -17.78
C THR A 12 14.67 6.47 -17.34
N ASP A 13 15.12 6.88 -17.04
CA ASP A 13 15.78 7.45 -16.88
C ASP A 13 15.83 8.72 -16.84
N ALA A 14 15.83 9.22 -17.57
CA ALA A 14 15.85 10.51 -17.69
C ALA A 14 15.13 11.14 -16.69
N SER A 15 14.09 10.80 -16.50
CA SER A 15 13.35 11.43 -15.58
C SER A 15 13.71 10.96 -14.24
N SER A 16 14.90 10.57 -14.01
CA SER A 16 15.23 10.04 -12.73
C SER A 16 15.03 11.07 -11.64
N SER A 17 15.26 12.34 -11.90
CA SER A 17 15.05 13.29 -10.84
C SER A 17 13.58 13.49 -10.57
N GLU A 18 12.75 13.44 -11.58
CA GLU A 18 11.35 13.49 -11.37
C GLU A 18 10.90 12.28 -10.62
N ARG A 19 11.39 11.13 -10.98
CA ARG A 19 11.05 9.94 -10.27
C ARG A 19 11.46 10.01 -8.83
N THR A 20 12.64 10.56 -8.57
CA THR A 20 13.09 10.70 -7.21
C THR A 20 12.14 11.60 -6.43
N GLN A 21 11.66 12.65 -7.03
CA GLN A 21 10.72 13.52 -6.35
C GLN A 21 9.40 12.82 -6.09
N VAL A 22 8.89 12.11 -7.07
CA VAL A 22 7.64 11.39 -6.90
C VAL A 22 7.81 10.34 -5.82
N LEU A 23 8.97 9.69 -5.79
CA LEU A 23 9.22 8.64 -4.81
C LEU A 23 9.77 9.17 -3.52
N SER A 24 9.84 10.49 -3.37
CA SER A 24 10.39 11.05 -2.14
C SER A 24 9.43 10.90 -0.96
N LYS A 25 8.17 10.60 -1.22
CA LYS A 25 7.24 10.38 -0.13
C LYS A 25 7.63 9.10 0.59
N PRO A 26 7.72 9.13 1.92
CA PRO A 26 8.12 7.93 2.64
C PRO A 26 7.13 6.82 2.45
N LEU A 27 7.64 5.62 2.33
CA LEU A 27 6.77 4.47 2.10
C LEU A 27 5.78 4.29 3.25
N TRP A 28 6.18 4.58 4.49
CA TRP A 28 5.27 4.40 5.60
C TRP A 28 4.03 5.30 5.48
N GLN A 29 4.20 6.51 4.92
CA GLN A 29 3.05 7.38 4.72
C GLN A 29 2.14 6.82 3.64
N LEU A 30 2.74 6.30 2.57
CA LEU A 30 1.96 5.69 1.50
C LEU A 30 1.21 4.47 2.02
N LEU A 31 1.84 3.70 2.90
CA LEU A 31 1.18 2.53 3.46
C LEU A 31 -0.02 2.92 4.32
N ASN A 32 0.13 3.97 5.12
CA ASN A 32 -0.98 4.42 5.95
C ASN A 32 -2.13 4.94 5.11
N LEU A 33 -1.83 5.71 4.07
CA LEU A 33 -2.88 6.22 3.20
C LEU A 33 -3.53 5.09 2.42
N THR A 34 -2.75 4.10 2.01
CA THR A 34 -3.30 2.96 1.30
C THR A 34 -4.22 2.15 2.21
N ALA A 35 -3.80 1.93 3.45
CA ALA A 35 -4.62 1.19 4.39
C ALA A 35 -5.94 1.91 4.65
N LYS A 36 -5.88 3.24 4.79
CA LYS A 36 -7.08 4.02 4.98
C LYS A 36 -7.98 3.93 3.76
N SER A 37 -7.38 3.99 2.57
CA SER A 37 -8.14 3.92 1.33
C SER A 37 -8.81 2.57 1.17
N VAL A 38 -8.10 1.49 1.52
CA VAL A 38 -8.69 0.16 1.47
C VAL A 38 -9.88 0.09 2.42
N GLY A 39 -9.74 0.68 3.60
CA GLY A 39 -10.86 0.71 4.54
C GLY A 39 -12.09 1.36 3.96
N GLU A 40 -11.91 2.45 3.23
CA GLU A 40 -13.04 3.13 2.60
C GLU A 40 -13.65 2.30 1.48
N VAL A 41 -12.81 1.61 0.72
CA VAL A 41 -13.32 0.74 -0.33
C VAL A 41 -14.13 -0.39 0.30
N MET A 42 -13.66 -0.93 1.41
CA MET A 42 -14.37 -2.00 2.08
C MET A 42 -15.73 -1.54 2.62
N LEU A 43 -15.86 -0.24 2.85
CA LEU A 43 -17.14 0.32 3.29
C LEU A 43 -18.06 0.64 2.12
N GLY A 44 -17.64 0.37 0.90
CA GLY A 44 -18.51 0.52 -0.25
C GLY A 44 -18.17 1.68 -1.18
N ARG A 45 -17.13 2.46 -0.87
CA ARG A 45 -16.76 3.55 -1.76
C ARG A 45 -15.94 3.01 -2.92
N SER A 46 -16.08 3.64 -4.09
CA SER A 46 -15.28 3.17 -5.22
C SER A 46 -13.83 3.62 -5.05
N ALA A 47 -12.91 2.83 -5.56
CA ALA A 47 -11.51 3.16 -5.48
C ALA A 47 -11.24 4.50 -6.18
N THR A 48 -11.91 4.76 -7.28
CA THR A 48 -11.73 6.01 -7.99
C THR A 48 -12.11 7.20 -7.12
N ALA A 49 -13.26 7.10 -6.44
CA ALA A 49 -13.70 8.18 -5.58
C ALA A 49 -12.74 8.41 -4.43
N VAL A 50 -12.22 7.33 -3.86
CA VAL A 50 -11.27 7.44 -2.75
C VAL A 50 -10.00 8.12 -3.23
N LEU A 51 -9.50 7.74 -4.39
CA LEU A 51 -8.27 8.32 -4.92
C LEU A 51 -8.43 9.79 -5.27
N LEU A 52 -9.61 10.19 -5.72
CA LEU A 52 -9.83 11.59 -6.04
C LEU A 52 -9.73 12.49 -4.83
N GLY A 53 -9.96 11.96 -3.65
CA GLY A 53 -9.86 12.75 -2.44
C GLY A 53 -8.47 12.91 -1.90
N LEU A 54 -7.47 12.27 -2.53
CA LEU A 54 -6.12 12.36 -2.04
C LEU A 54 -5.38 13.55 -2.62
N ASP A 55 -4.41 14.03 -1.84
CA ASP A 55 -3.52 15.04 -2.34
C ASP A 55 -2.78 14.52 -3.56
N ALA A 56 -2.60 15.36 -4.56
CA ALA A 56 -2.03 14.92 -5.83
C ALA A 56 -0.63 14.31 -5.66
N SER A 57 0.13 14.77 -4.68
CA SER A 57 1.48 14.28 -4.50
C SER A 57 1.51 12.83 -4.02
N PHE A 58 0.45 12.38 -3.37
CA PHE A 58 0.40 10.99 -2.90
C PHE A 58 -0.36 10.07 -3.85
N LYS A 59 -1.12 10.64 -4.75
CA LYS A 59 -2.05 9.83 -5.54
C LYS A 59 -1.39 8.71 -6.34
N PRO A 60 -0.29 8.96 -7.08
CA PRO A 60 0.28 7.87 -7.87
C PRO A 60 0.77 6.70 -7.02
N GLY A 61 1.42 7.01 -5.90
CA GLY A 61 1.92 5.96 -5.03
C GLY A 61 0.81 5.17 -4.39
N VAL A 62 -0.20 5.87 -3.87
CA VAL A 62 -1.32 5.19 -3.23
C VAL A 62 -2.10 4.39 -4.25
N GLN A 63 -2.29 4.93 -5.45
CA GLN A 63 -3.04 4.21 -6.48
C GLN A 63 -2.37 2.87 -6.79
N SER A 64 -1.07 2.88 -6.97
CA SER A 64 -0.34 1.66 -7.27
C SER A 64 -0.48 0.65 -6.14
N LEU A 65 -0.24 1.10 -4.91
CA LEU A 65 -0.30 0.19 -3.78
C LEU A 65 -1.72 -0.30 -3.50
N LEU A 66 -2.70 0.57 -3.71
CA LEU A 66 -4.08 0.21 -3.47
C LEU A 66 -4.52 -0.92 -4.41
N PHE A 67 -4.23 -0.79 -5.69
CA PHE A 67 -4.66 -1.81 -6.63
C PHE A 67 -3.91 -3.12 -6.42
N LEU A 68 -2.62 -3.05 -6.08
CA LEU A 68 -1.88 -4.27 -5.77
C LEU A 68 -2.46 -4.95 -4.53
N SER A 69 -2.82 -4.15 -3.53
CA SER A 69 -3.36 -4.70 -2.30
C SER A 69 -4.72 -5.33 -2.52
N LEU A 70 -5.58 -4.66 -3.28
CA LEU A 70 -6.91 -5.20 -3.53
C LEU A 70 -6.86 -6.50 -4.32
N ARG A 71 -5.88 -6.61 -5.22
CA ARG A 71 -5.75 -7.82 -6.03
C ARG A 71 -5.50 -9.05 -5.16
N GLN A 72 -4.74 -8.89 -4.09
CA GLN A 72 -4.39 -10.02 -3.23
C GLN A 72 -5.05 -9.95 -1.86
N TRP A 73 -6.12 -9.17 -1.74
CA TRP A 73 -6.73 -8.95 -0.44
C TRP A 73 -7.24 -10.22 0.20
N GLY A 74 -7.87 -11.09 -0.61
CA GLY A 74 -8.42 -12.33 -0.08
C GLY A 74 -7.33 -13.24 0.48
N VAL A 75 -6.21 -13.34 -0.25
CA VAL A 75 -5.10 -14.16 0.22
C VAL A 75 -4.52 -13.56 1.49
N ALA A 76 -4.36 -12.24 1.50
CA ALA A 76 -3.80 -11.56 2.67
C ALA A 76 -4.67 -11.77 3.90
N ARG A 77 -5.98 -11.70 3.73
CA ARG A 77 -6.89 -11.94 4.85
C ARG A 77 -6.76 -13.36 5.39
N ALA A 78 -6.61 -14.33 4.48
CA ALA A 78 -6.46 -15.70 4.91
C ALA A 78 -5.15 -15.89 5.69
N VAL A 79 -4.06 -15.28 5.21
CA VAL A 79 -2.80 -15.36 5.90
C VAL A 79 -2.89 -14.68 7.27
N GLN A 80 -3.52 -13.51 7.31
CA GLN A 80 -3.65 -12.77 8.54
C GLN A 80 -4.40 -13.59 9.59
N ALA A 81 -5.43 -14.31 9.17
CA ALA A 81 -6.21 -15.11 10.10
C ALA A 81 -5.37 -16.18 10.78
N HIS A 82 -4.33 -16.65 10.10
CA HIS A 82 -3.45 -17.64 10.71
C HIS A 82 -2.39 -17.02 11.62
N LEU A 83 -2.03 -15.78 11.36
CA LEU A 83 -0.95 -15.14 12.10
C LEU A 83 -1.42 -14.35 13.32
N VAL A 84 -2.63 -13.85 13.29
CA VAL A 84 -3.10 -12.94 14.33
C VAL A 84 -4.28 -13.56 15.07
N GLU A 85 -4.12 -13.74 16.35
CA GLU A 85 -5.20 -14.31 17.15
C GLU A 85 -6.25 -13.28 17.49
N LYS A 86 -5.80 -12.07 17.78
CA LYS A 86 -6.69 -11.04 18.22
C LYS A 86 -6.68 -9.93 17.20
N LYS A 87 -7.85 -9.52 16.76
CA LYS A 87 -7.94 -8.50 15.75
C LYS A 87 -7.52 -7.14 16.29
N PRO A 88 -6.59 -6.46 15.65
CA PRO A 88 -6.19 -5.13 16.12
C PRO A 88 -7.23 -4.08 15.74
N THR A 89 -6.94 -2.83 16.10
CA THR A 89 -7.84 -1.75 15.72
C THR A 89 -7.99 -1.70 14.21
N PRO A 90 -9.09 -1.16 13.71
CA PRO A 90 -9.33 -1.20 12.25
C PRO A 90 -8.20 -0.64 11.40
N GLN A 91 -7.58 0.45 11.81
CA GLN A 91 -6.51 1.03 11.00
C GLN A 91 -5.29 0.10 10.98
N ILE A 92 -4.93 -0.46 12.10
CA ILE A 92 -3.80 -1.38 12.15
C ILE A 92 -4.13 -2.68 11.43
N ASP A 93 -5.36 -3.13 11.55
CA ASP A 93 -5.82 -4.32 10.85
C ASP A 93 -5.67 -4.15 9.35
N HIS A 94 -6.13 -3.02 8.82
CA HIS A 94 -6.02 -2.76 7.39
C HIS A 94 -4.57 -2.55 6.97
N LEU A 95 -3.77 -1.93 7.81
CA LEU A 95 -2.36 -1.73 7.52
C LEU A 95 -1.64 -3.08 7.43
N LEU A 96 -1.90 -3.95 8.38
CA LEU A 96 -1.27 -5.27 8.37
C LEU A 96 -1.69 -6.05 7.15
N CYS A 97 -2.97 -6.04 6.84
CA CYS A 97 -3.47 -6.78 5.69
C CYS A 97 -2.92 -6.20 4.38
N THR A 98 -2.78 -4.88 4.30
CA THR A 98 -2.19 -4.23 3.14
C THR A 98 -0.75 -4.71 2.94
N CYS A 99 0.02 -4.76 4.01
CA CYS A 99 1.41 -5.21 3.91
C CYS A 99 1.49 -6.67 3.51
N LEU A 100 0.62 -7.50 4.06
CA LEU A 100 0.58 -8.90 3.68
C LEU A 100 0.20 -9.06 2.21
N ALA A 101 -0.75 -8.26 1.74
CA ALA A 101 -1.15 -8.32 0.35
C ALA A 101 0.00 -7.95 -0.58
N LEU A 102 0.80 -6.96 -0.18
CA LEU A 102 1.96 -6.58 -0.98
C LEU A 102 3.02 -7.67 -0.99
N MET A 103 3.09 -8.47 0.06
CA MET A 103 4.02 -9.58 0.11
C MET A 103 3.54 -10.80 -0.67
N CYS A 104 2.26 -10.87 -0.95
CA CYS A 104 1.66 -12.04 -1.61
C CYS A 104 1.49 -11.85 -3.10
N GLN A 105 2.23 -10.96 -3.72
CA GLN A 105 2.09 -10.73 -5.14
C GLN A 105 2.60 -11.93 -5.93
N ASP A 106 1.91 -12.23 -7.05
CA ASP A 106 2.28 -13.36 -7.88
C ASP A 106 3.59 -13.13 -8.61
N SER A 107 3.89 -11.89 -8.91
CA SER A 107 5.13 -11.56 -9.59
C SER A 107 6.06 -10.89 -8.60
N ASP A 108 7.02 -10.16 -9.09
CA ASP A 108 7.98 -9.52 -8.22
C ASP A 108 7.29 -8.59 -7.24
N MET A 109 7.72 -8.65 -6.01
CA MET A 109 7.19 -7.75 -5.00
C MET A 109 7.64 -6.33 -5.30
N PRO A 110 6.78 -5.36 -5.05
CA PRO A 110 7.16 -3.96 -5.30
C PRO A 110 8.28 -3.48 -4.39
N TYR A 111 8.44 -4.10 -3.23
CA TYR A 111 9.48 -3.73 -2.28
C TYR A 111 10.07 -4.98 -1.68
N GLU A 112 11.31 -4.89 -1.23
CA GLU A 112 11.90 -6.01 -0.53
C GLU A 112 11.16 -6.25 0.78
N PRO A 113 11.01 -7.51 1.18
CA PRO A 113 10.29 -7.80 2.43
C PRO A 113 10.85 -7.05 3.63
N HIS A 114 12.16 -6.95 3.73
CA HIS A 114 12.78 -6.24 4.82
C HIS A 114 12.37 -4.77 4.85
N THR A 115 12.38 -4.12 3.70
CA THR A 115 12.00 -2.73 3.60
C THR A 115 10.52 -2.57 3.95
N LEU A 116 9.70 -3.47 3.42
CA LEU A 116 8.26 -3.38 3.64
C LEU A 116 7.93 -3.54 5.12
N VAL A 117 8.54 -4.50 5.79
CA VAL A 117 8.28 -4.71 7.21
C VAL A 117 8.74 -3.51 8.04
N ASN A 118 9.92 -2.99 7.73
CA ASN A 118 10.44 -1.85 8.45
C ASN A 118 9.51 -0.64 8.31
N GLN A 119 9.06 -0.38 7.11
CA GLN A 119 8.17 0.76 6.86
C GLN A 119 6.78 0.53 7.44
N ALA A 120 6.34 -0.72 7.49
CA ALA A 120 5.05 -1.04 8.12
C ALA A 120 5.10 -0.74 9.61
N VAL A 121 6.23 -1.05 10.25
CA VAL A 121 6.39 -0.74 11.68
C VAL A 121 6.38 0.78 11.89
N GLN A 122 7.05 1.52 11.02
CA GLN A 122 7.04 2.98 11.11
C GLN A 122 5.60 3.51 10.95
N ALA A 123 4.86 2.95 10.02
CA ALA A 123 3.47 3.37 9.79
C ALA A 123 2.62 3.10 11.03
N ALA A 124 2.82 1.95 11.65
CA ALA A 124 2.06 1.61 12.85
C ALA A 124 2.38 2.55 13.99
N LYS A 125 3.65 2.89 14.14
CA LYS A 125 4.05 3.81 15.21
C LYS A 125 3.43 5.18 15.01
N ALA A 126 3.36 5.64 13.76
CA ALA A 126 2.75 6.93 13.46
C ALA A 126 1.27 6.92 13.82
N ASN A 127 0.58 5.81 13.58
CA ASN A 127 -0.82 5.71 13.94
C ASN A 127 -1.03 5.78 15.44
N VAL A 128 -0.17 5.11 16.19
CA VAL A 128 -0.29 5.13 17.64
C VAL A 128 -0.07 6.56 18.16
N LYS A 129 0.89 7.26 17.59
CA LYS A 129 1.18 8.61 18.05
C LYS A 129 0.04 9.57 17.81
N THR A 130 -0.67 9.39 16.70
CA THR A 130 -1.75 10.31 16.38
C THR A 130 -3.07 9.89 17.03
N ALA A 131 -3.13 8.71 17.54
CA ALA A 131 -4.34 8.26 18.24
C ALA A 131 -4.41 8.83 19.66
#